data_0bc10593a0949d10623a3718f17c6c27
#
_entry.id   0bc10593a0949d10623a3718f17c6c27
#
_cell.length_a   1.000
_cell.length_b   1.000
_cell.length_c   1.000
_cell.angle_alpha   90.00
_cell.angle_beta   90.00
_cell.angle_gamma   90.00
#
_symmetry.space_group_name_H-M   'P 1'
#
loop_
_entity.id
_entity.type
_entity.pdbx_description
1 polymer ?
#
loop_
_entity_poly.entity_id
_entity_poly.type
_entity_poly.pdbx_seq_one_letter_code
_entity_poly.pdbx_strand_id
1 'polypeptide(L)'
;ELEKTIAAAMNEISNSRQGQTSISEFEIPAYSNDGKLKLYELLLRKYSDLINEFEKKTVGEIKSMVDRDNLTVQSLCERFVAGDYSFERNYEAAVSKVLEFISGEIVYVKSDIDLNFWLTPNEILEKMVGDDEDIAVLLCSVLFALGDEKAEVVIAEMDNRTTHALVITEHNGKFFIFDATQKHKINDFSGDKAGVLSRYSFRGSRIKRFLYKFNRNNYEQFM
;
A
#
# COMPACT_ATOMS: atom_id res chain seq x y z
N GLU A 1 1.53 -0.68 -26.22
CA GLU A 1 0.64 -0.02 -27.20
C GLU A 1 -0.05 1.21 -26.61
N LEU A 2 -0.59 1.14 -25.39
CA LEU A 2 -1.23 2.26 -24.71
C LEU A 2 -0.24 3.41 -24.43
N GLU A 3 0.97 3.10 -23.98
CA GLU A 3 2.05 4.10 -23.78
C GLU A 3 2.44 4.80 -25.08
N LYS A 4 2.49 4.06 -26.19
CA LYS A 4 2.76 4.64 -27.53
C LYS A 4 1.64 5.56 -27.98
N THR A 5 0.40 5.21 -27.70
CA THR A 5 -0.78 6.02 -28.04
C THR A 5 -0.84 7.30 -27.21
N ILE A 6 -0.54 7.21 -25.91
CA ILE A 6 -0.46 8.37 -25.02
C ILE A 6 0.71 9.29 -25.41
N ALA A 7 1.89 8.73 -25.70
CA ALA A 7 3.06 9.50 -26.14
C ALA A 7 2.82 10.18 -27.49
N ALA A 8 2.14 9.52 -28.44
CA ALA A 8 1.77 10.11 -29.72
C ALA A 8 0.77 11.28 -29.55
N ALA A 9 -0.25 11.12 -28.73
CA ALA A 9 -1.20 12.18 -28.41
C ALA A 9 -0.56 13.38 -27.72
N MET A 10 0.39 13.16 -26.80
CA MET A 10 1.15 14.23 -26.14
C MET A 10 2.09 14.96 -27.12
N ASN A 11 2.69 14.26 -28.08
CA ASN A 11 3.51 14.88 -29.13
C ASN A 11 2.69 15.70 -30.13
N GLU A 12 1.50 15.27 -30.51
CA GLU A 12 0.60 16.05 -31.36
C GLU A 12 0.16 17.35 -30.70
N ILE A 13 -0.13 17.31 -29.38
CA ILE A 13 -0.46 18.50 -28.59
C ILE A 13 0.74 19.46 -28.46
N SER A 14 1.95 18.92 -28.35
CA SER A 14 3.18 19.74 -28.30
C SER A 14 3.52 20.38 -29.63
N ASN A 15 3.35 19.68 -30.76
CA ASN A 15 3.67 20.16 -32.10
C ASN A 15 2.65 21.18 -32.63
N SER A 16 1.40 21.13 -32.20
CA SER A 16 0.38 22.11 -32.55
C SER A 16 0.60 23.51 -31.92
N ARG A 17 1.55 23.64 -30.97
CA ARG A 17 1.91 24.90 -30.29
C ARG A 17 3.09 25.66 -30.87
N GLN A 18 3.77 25.16 -31.93
CA GLN A 18 4.97 25.81 -32.50
C GLN A 18 4.70 26.75 -33.68
N GLY A 19 3.48 27.12 -33.93
CA GLY A 19 3.17 28.04 -35.04
C GLY A 19 2.10 29.05 -34.70
N GLN A 20 2.44 30.09 -33.91
CA GLN A 20 1.79 31.40 -34.05
C GLN A 20 2.42 32.50 -33.19
N THR A 21 2.85 33.53 -33.84
CA THR A 21 3.00 34.97 -33.55
C THR A 21 2.54 35.50 -32.17
N SER A 22 3.36 36.39 -31.65
CA SER A 22 3.16 37.28 -30.50
C SER A 22 1.72 37.78 -30.33
N ILE A 23 1.08 37.27 -29.31
CA ILE A 23 -0.12 37.85 -28.71
C ILE A 23 0.23 38.14 -27.25
N SER A 24 -0.06 39.39 -26.81
CA SER A 24 0.05 39.90 -25.46
C SER A 24 -0.14 38.87 -24.37
N GLU A 25 0.67 38.98 -23.32
CA GLU A 25 0.60 38.22 -22.09
C GLU A 25 -0.85 38.12 -21.56
N PHE A 26 -1.55 37.14 -22.05
CA PHE A 26 -2.68 36.59 -21.29
C PHE A 26 -2.02 35.73 -20.19
N GLU A 27 -2.07 36.23 -18.98
CA GLU A 27 -1.83 35.40 -17.80
C GLU A 27 -2.80 34.21 -17.89
N ILE A 28 -2.27 33.06 -18.30
CA ILE A 28 -3.00 31.79 -18.18
C ILE A 28 -3.24 31.64 -16.69
N PRO A 29 -4.51 31.65 -16.22
CA PRO A 29 -4.78 31.44 -14.80
C PRO A 29 -4.02 30.17 -14.39
N ALA A 30 -3.23 30.25 -13.32
CA ALA A 30 -2.57 29.09 -12.76
C ALA A 30 -3.67 28.03 -12.58
N TYR A 31 -3.61 26.97 -13.39
CA TYR A 31 -4.59 25.88 -13.30
C TYR A 31 -4.60 25.41 -11.87
N SER A 32 -5.70 25.63 -11.16
CA SER A 32 -5.83 25.18 -9.79
C SER A 32 -5.60 23.69 -9.79
N ASN A 33 -4.80 23.16 -8.88
CA ASN A 33 -4.58 21.71 -8.74
C ASN A 33 -5.90 20.96 -8.65
N ASP A 34 -6.96 21.60 -8.12
CA ASP A 34 -8.32 21.12 -8.06
C ASP A 34 -8.93 20.78 -9.45
N GLY A 35 -8.70 21.61 -10.47
CA GLY A 35 -9.22 21.33 -11.81
C GLY A 35 -8.54 20.12 -12.47
N LYS A 36 -7.23 19.95 -12.26
CA LYS A 36 -6.50 18.76 -12.74
C LYS A 36 -6.97 17.50 -12.02
N LEU A 37 -7.12 17.57 -10.70
CA LEU A 37 -7.60 16.43 -9.91
C LEU A 37 -9.00 16.00 -10.34
N LYS A 38 -9.94 16.93 -10.55
CA LYS A 38 -11.28 16.62 -11.07
C LYS A 38 -11.24 15.95 -12.44
N LEU A 39 -10.35 16.41 -13.32
CA LEU A 39 -10.19 15.79 -14.64
C LEU A 39 -9.64 14.36 -14.51
N TYR A 40 -8.62 14.15 -13.67
CA TYR A 40 -8.05 12.83 -13.45
C TYR A 40 -9.06 11.89 -12.80
N GLU A 41 -9.82 12.35 -11.81
CA GLU A 41 -10.90 11.57 -11.21
C GLU A 41 -11.95 11.15 -12.26
N LEU A 42 -12.37 12.07 -13.12
CA LEU A 42 -13.31 11.77 -14.21
C LEU A 42 -12.76 10.72 -15.17
N LEU A 43 -11.48 10.82 -15.54
CA LEU A 43 -10.81 9.85 -16.42
C LEU A 43 -10.71 8.48 -15.75
N LEU A 44 -10.30 8.42 -14.48
CA LEU A 44 -10.21 7.17 -13.73
C LEU A 44 -11.59 6.52 -13.59
N ARG A 45 -12.63 7.26 -13.23
CA ARG A 45 -14.00 6.72 -13.16
C ARG A 45 -14.50 6.22 -14.52
N LYS A 46 -14.16 6.93 -15.61
CA LYS A 46 -14.55 6.53 -16.96
C LYS A 46 -13.90 5.23 -17.43
N TYR A 47 -12.68 4.96 -16.99
CA TYR A 47 -11.89 3.82 -17.42
C TYR A 47 -11.63 2.80 -16.31
N SER A 48 -12.34 2.88 -15.18
CA SER A 48 -12.15 2.00 -14.04
C SER A 48 -12.26 0.52 -14.39
N ASP A 49 -13.31 0.12 -15.16
CA ASP A 49 -13.50 -1.27 -15.56
C ASP A 49 -12.32 -1.78 -16.40
N LEU A 50 -11.80 -0.95 -17.30
CA LEU A 50 -10.66 -1.30 -18.14
C LEU A 50 -9.38 -1.43 -17.32
N ILE A 51 -9.15 -0.51 -16.38
CA ILE A 51 -8.00 -0.56 -15.47
C ILE A 51 -8.09 -1.83 -14.62
N ASN A 52 -9.23 -2.11 -14.00
CA ASN A 52 -9.44 -3.28 -13.17
C ASN A 52 -9.22 -4.60 -13.92
N GLU A 53 -9.60 -4.66 -15.20
CA GLU A 53 -9.35 -5.86 -16.01
C GLU A 53 -7.86 -6.05 -16.33
N PHE A 54 -7.13 -4.96 -16.60
CA PHE A 54 -5.68 -5.01 -16.88
C PHE A 54 -4.87 -5.28 -15.61
N GLU A 55 -5.30 -4.75 -14.47
CA GLU A 55 -4.60 -4.90 -13.19
C GLU A 55 -4.94 -6.18 -12.45
N LYS A 56 -5.81 -7.00 -13.00
CA LYS A 56 -6.23 -8.27 -12.40
C LYS A 56 -5.05 -9.21 -12.21
N LYS A 57 -4.77 -9.53 -10.96
CA LYS A 57 -3.64 -10.36 -10.58
C LYS A 57 -4.07 -11.80 -10.27
N THR A 58 -3.24 -12.73 -10.69
CA THR A 58 -3.33 -14.13 -10.23
C THR A 58 -2.86 -14.24 -8.77
N VAL A 59 -3.23 -15.34 -8.12
CA VAL A 59 -2.73 -15.65 -6.76
C VAL A 59 -1.20 -15.66 -6.68
N GLY A 60 -0.54 -16.15 -7.73
CA GLY A 60 0.93 -16.15 -7.81
C GLY A 60 1.52 -14.74 -7.83
N GLU A 61 0.91 -13.84 -8.60
CA GLU A 61 1.33 -12.43 -8.67
C GLU A 61 1.08 -11.70 -7.35
N ILE A 62 -0.09 -11.90 -6.71
CA ILE A 62 -0.38 -11.33 -5.38
C ILE A 62 0.66 -11.77 -4.36
N LYS A 63 0.99 -13.07 -4.30
CA LYS A 63 2.05 -13.58 -3.41
C LYS A 63 3.41 -12.96 -3.70
N SER A 64 3.75 -12.74 -4.97
CA SER A 64 5.02 -12.14 -5.38
C SER A 64 5.16 -10.66 -5.01
N MET A 65 4.07 -9.98 -4.69
CA MET A 65 4.10 -8.59 -4.18
C MET A 65 4.82 -8.49 -2.84
N VAL A 66 4.74 -9.55 -2.00
CA VAL A 66 5.52 -9.64 -0.75
C VAL A 66 6.94 -10.08 -1.12
N ASP A 67 7.86 -9.11 -1.24
CA ASP A 67 9.20 -9.34 -1.74
C ASP A 67 10.29 -8.83 -0.78
N ARG A 68 10.87 -9.77 -0.01
CA ARG A 68 11.99 -9.49 0.89
C ARG A 68 13.32 -9.26 0.18
N ASP A 69 13.45 -9.74 -1.04
CA ASP A 69 14.68 -9.67 -1.82
C ASP A 69 14.76 -8.36 -2.62
N ASN A 70 13.70 -7.56 -2.60
CA ASN A 70 13.65 -6.24 -3.19
C ASN A 70 14.69 -5.32 -2.55
N LEU A 71 15.60 -4.76 -3.34
CA LEU A 71 16.73 -3.95 -2.84
C LEU A 71 16.25 -2.70 -2.05
N THR A 72 15.13 -2.11 -2.43
CA THR A 72 14.58 -0.93 -1.73
C THR A 72 14.03 -1.33 -0.36
N VAL A 73 13.38 -2.51 -0.27
CA VAL A 73 12.93 -3.07 1.02
C VAL A 73 14.12 -3.39 1.92
N GLN A 74 15.17 -4.01 1.37
CA GLN A 74 16.41 -4.30 2.13
C GLN A 74 17.09 -3.03 2.64
N SER A 75 17.25 -2.02 1.78
CA SER A 75 17.80 -0.72 2.19
C SER A 75 16.94 -0.04 3.27
N LEU A 76 15.63 -0.19 3.21
CA LEU A 76 14.74 0.31 4.24
C LEU A 76 14.96 -0.43 5.57
N CYS A 77 15.08 -1.76 5.54
CA CYS A 77 15.36 -2.57 6.73
C CYS A 77 16.68 -2.16 7.39
N GLU A 78 17.75 -1.96 6.62
CA GLU A 78 19.07 -1.55 7.12
C GLU A 78 19.03 -0.25 7.93
N ARG A 79 18.08 0.64 7.68
CA ARG A 79 17.89 1.88 8.44
C ARG A 79 17.38 1.65 9.86
N PHE A 80 16.72 0.53 10.11
CA PHE A 80 16.04 0.25 11.39
C PHE A 80 16.70 -0.84 12.22
N VAL A 81 17.65 -1.59 11.64
CA VAL A 81 18.41 -2.61 12.35
C VAL A 81 19.81 -2.14 12.68
N ALA A 82 20.31 -2.55 13.84
CA ALA A 82 21.71 -2.39 14.19
C ALA A 82 22.53 -3.58 13.65
N GLY A 83 23.85 -3.43 13.59
CA GLY A 83 24.73 -4.48 13.07
C GLY A 83 24.72 -5.81 13.83
N ASP A 84 24.18 -5.81 15.07
CA ASP A 84 23.98 -6.98 15.92
C ASP A 84 22.52 -7.48 15.93
N TYR A 85 21.72 -7.12 14.91
CA TYR A 85 20.33 -7.53 14.81
C TYR A 85 20.19 -9.06 14.85
N SER A 86 19.22 -9.51 15.63
CA SER A 86 18.75 -10.89 15.69
C SER A 86 17.24 -10.90 15.79
N PHE A 87 16.60 -11.71 14.97
CA PHE A 87 15.14 -11.85 14.95
C PHE A 87 14.58 -12.18 16.35
N GLU A 88 15.22 -13.05 17.10
CA GLU A 88 14.73 -13.49 18.42
C GLU A 88 14.78 -12.39 19.48
N ARG A 89 15.73 -11.44 19.37
CA ARG A 89 15.99 -10.44 20.43
C ARG A 89 15.50 -9.04 20.09
N ASN A 90 15.62 -8.66 18.82
CA ASN A 90 15.49 -7.26 18.41
C ASN A 90 14.27 -7.00 17.51
N TYR A 91 13.52 -8.05 17.13
CA TYR A 91 12.42 -7.96 16.18
C TYR A 91 11.37 -6.92 16.57
N GLU A 92 10.80 -7.00 17.79
CA GLU A 92 9.76 -6.06 18.22
C GLU A 92 10.24 -4.59 18.20
N ALA A 93 11.51 -4.34 18.53
CA ALA A 93 12.10 -3.00 18.48
C ALA A 93 12.29 -2.50 17.04
N ALA A 94 12.71 -3.38 16.12
CA ALA A 94 12.84 -3.05 14.71
C ALA A 94 11.47 -2.76 14.08
N VAL A 95 10.48 -3.63 14.33
CA VAL A 95 9.10 -3.47 13.83
C VAL A 95 8.47 -2.17 14.34
N SER A 96 8.71 -1.80 15.61
CA SER A 96 8.20 -0.52 16.15
C SER A 96 8.69 0.69 15.34
N LYS A 97 9.97 0.71 14.96
CA LYS A 97 10.55 1.77 14.12
C LYS A 97 9.99 1.75 12.70
N VAL A 98 9.80 0.56 12.13
CA VAL A 98 9.20 0.38 10.80
C VAL A 98 7.77 0.91 10.79
N LEU A 99 6.95 0.55 11.77
CA LEU A 99 5.57 1.04 11.90
C LEU A 99 5.53 2.56 12.05
N GLU A 100 6.41 3.13 12.87
CA GLU A 100 6.51 4.57 13.06
C GLU A 100 6.88 5.28 11.74
N PHE A 101 7.84 4.74 10.99
CA PHE A 101 8.23 5.27 9.69
C PHE A 101 7.08 5.18 8.68
N ILE A 102 6.51 3.99 8.46
CA ILE A 102 5.46 3.81 7.45
C ILE A 102 4.24 4.67 7.79
N SER A 103 3.74 4.62 9.03
CA SER A 103 2.56 5.40 9.44
C SER A 103 2.81 6.89 9.57
N GLY A 104 4.06 7.32 9.63
CA GLY A 104 4.45 8.73 9.77
C GLY A 104 4.80 9.41 8.46
N GLU A 105 5.45 8.68 7.54
CA GLU A 105 6.02 9.24 6.32
C GLU A 105 5.20 8.88 5.06
N ILE A 106 4.53 7.73 5.02
CA ILE A 106 3.73 7.32 3.88
C ILE A 106 2.30 7.84 4.04
N VAL A 107 1.83 8.57 3.03
CA VAL A 107 0.47 9.11 3.03
C VAL A 107 -0.52 8.00 2.66
N TYR A 108 -1.35 7.60 3.62
CA TYR A 108 -2.46 6.70 3.35
C TYR A 108 -3.57 7.41 2.57
N VAL A 109 -3.93 6.88 1.43
CA VAL A 109 -5.02 7.37 0.57
C VAL A 109 -6.08 6.30 0.45
N LYS A 110 -7.31 6.63 0.85
CA LYS A 110 -8.46 5.79 0.54
C LYS A 110 -9.03 6.25 -0.79
N SER A 111 -9.06 5.37 -1.78
CA SER A 111 -9.71 5.67 -3.05
C SER A 111 -11.23 5.66 -2.87
N ASP A 112 -11.89 6.71 -3.39
CA ASP A 112 -13.35 6.75 -3.56
C ASP A 112 -13.79 6.21 -4.93
N ILE A 113 -12.82 5.79 -5.75
CA ILE A 113 -13.02 5.15 -7.04
C ILE A 113 -12.75 3.67 -6.84
N ASP A 114 -13.63 2.82 -7.35
CA ASP A 114 -13.47 1.36 -7.32
C ASP A 114 -12.38 0.94 -8.34
N LEU A 115 -11.13 1.11 -7.91
CA LEU A 115 -9.94 0.72 -8.65
C LEU A 115 -9.21 -0.36 -7.86
N ASN A 116 -8.97 -1.48 -8.51
CA ASN A 116 -8.22 -2.60 -7.96
C ASN A 116 -6.84 -2.68 -8.63
N PHE A 117 -5.92 -1.84 -8.20
CA PHE A 117 -4.52 -1.87 -8.63
C PHE A 117 -3.61 -1.94 -7.41
N TRP A 118 -2.41 -2.46 -7.59
CA TRP A 118 -1.46 -2.69 -6.52
C TRP A 118 -0.12 -2.03 -6.85
N LEU A 119 0.37 -1.21 -5.94
CA LEU A 119 1.69 -0.61 -6.07
C LEU A 119 2.78 -1.58 -5.56
N THR A 120 3.91 -1.57 -6.23
CA THR A 120 5.10 -2.27 -5.73
C THR A 120 5.73 -1.50 -4.56
N PRO A 121 6.50 -2.16 -3.67
CA PRO A 121 7.25 -1.47 -2.62
C PRO A 121 8.11 -0.31 -3.13
N ASN A 122 8.68 -0.43 -4.33
CA ASN A 122 9.47 0.65 -4.95
C ASN A 122 8.63 1.88 -5.27
N GLU A 123 7.46 1.68 -5.86
CA GLU A 123 6.54 2.79 -6.21
C GLU A 123 6.02 3.49 -4.97
N ILE A 124 5.66 2.72 -3.93
CA ILE A 124 5.21 3.28 -2.65
C ILE A 124 6.31 4.15 -2.02
N LEU A 125 7.55 3.64 -1.93
CA LEU A 125 8.66 4.36 -1.30
C LEU A 125 9.18 5.52 -2.15
N GLU A 126 9.03 5.46 -3.47
CA GLU A 126 9.36 6.59 -4.35
C GLU A 126 8.34 7.73 -4.23
N LYS A 127 7.06 7.40 -4.15
CA LYS A 127 5.97 8.38 -4.13
C LYS A 127 5.50 8.74 -2.72
N MET A 128 5.88 7.94 -1.72
CA MET A 128 5.46 8.09 -0.31
C MET A 128 3.93 8.13 -0.15
N VAL A 129 3.24 7.30 -0.93
CA VAL A 129 1.77 7.19 -0.96
C VAL A 129 1.36 5.76 -1.25
N GLY A 130 0.23 5.33 -0.71
CA GLY A 130 -0.38 4.02 -0.98
C GLY A 130 -1.76 3.91 -0.32
N ASP A 131 -2.52 2.92 -0.74
CA ASP A 131 -3.73 2.52 -0.05
C ASP A 131 -3.43 1.47 1.04
N ASP A 132 -4.44 0.85 1.63
CA ASP A 132 -4.23 -0.10 2.72
C ASP A 132 -3.61 -1.41 2.24
N GLU A 133 -3.95 -1.91 1.06
CA GLU A 133 -3.32 -3.09 0.48
C GLU A 133 -1.84 -2.87 0.17
N ASP A 134 -1.52 -1.74 -0.44
CA ASP A 134 -0.15 -1.34 -0.77
C ASP A 134 0.73 -1.24 0.49
N ILE A 135 0.23 -0.52 1.51
CA ILE A 135 0.93 -0.32 2.77
C ILE A 135 1.11 -1.65 3.53
N ALA A 136 0.10 -2.53 3.50
CA ALA A 136 0.19 -3.85 4.12
C ALA A 136 1.22 -4.75 3.41
N VAL A 137 1.28 -4.72 2.07
CA VAL A 137 2.29 -5.45 1.28
C VAL A 137 3.69 -4.95 1.56
N LEU A 138 3.90 -3.62 1.57
CA LEU A 138 5.19 -3.04 1.93
C LEU A 138 5.61 -3.47 3.33
N LEU A 139 4.73 -3.32 4.32
CA LEU A 139 5.02 -3.72 5.70
C LEU A 139 5.36 -5.21 5.79
N CYS A 140 4.56 -6.09 5.18
CA CYS A 140 4.80 -7.53 5.17
C CYS A 140 6.16 -7.87 4.52
N SER A 141 6.53 -7.19 3.42
CA SER A 141 7.83 -7.36 2.76
C SER A 141 9.00 -6.99 3.70
N VAL A 142 8.86 -5.90 4.45
CA VAL A 142 9.86 -5.48 5.45
C VAL A 142 9.94 -6.50 6.59
N LEU A 143 8.81 -7.00 7.10
CA LEU A 143 8.81 -8.03 8.16
C LEU A 143 9.49 -9.31 7.69
N PHE A 144 9.25 -9.73 6.45
CA PHE A 144 9.96 -10.87 5.83
C PHE A 144 11.46 -10.62 5.73
N ALA A 145 11.90 -9.43 5.36
CA ALA A 145 13.31 -9.06 5.31
C ALA A 145 13.95 -9.03 6.71
N LEU A 146 13.17 -8.72 7.75
CA LEU A 146 13.57 -8.82 9.15
C LEU A 146 13.60 -10.27 9.68
N GLY A 147 13.18 -11.26 8.89
CA GLY A 147 13.18 -12.69 9.26
C GLY A 147 11.86 -13.24 9.74
N ASP A 148 10.77 -12.46 9.69
CA ASP A 148 9.44 -12.91 10.08
C ASP A 148 8.72 -13.61 8.92
N GLU A 149 8.97 -14.89 8.76
CA GLU A 149 8.32 -15.71 7.72
C GLU A 149 6.85 -16.07 8.03
N LYS A 150 6.35 -15.72 9.23
CA LYS A 150 4.96 -15.92 9.63
C LYS A 150 4.07 -14.71 9.34
N ALA A 151 4.66 -13.57 9.03
CA ALA A 151 3.89 -12.38 8.66
C ALA A 151 3.00 -12.67 7.44
N GLU A 152 1.75 -12.25 7.50
CA GLU A 152 0.77 -12.41 6.42
C GLU A 152 -0.02 -11.12 6.25
N VAL A 153 -0.18 -10.68 5.01
CA VAL A 153 -1.18 -9.67 4.65
C VAL A 153 -2.55 -10.31 4.78
N VAL A 154 -3.47 -9.62 5.39
CA VAL A 154 -4.88 -10.03 5.54
C VAL A 154 -5.76 -8.98 4.92
N ILE A 155 -6.66 -9.42 4.05
CA ILE A 155 -7.79 -8.61 3.60
C ILE A 155 -9.01 -9.02 4.42
N ALA A 156 -9.54 -8.09 5.18
CA ALA A 156 -10.65 -8.29 6.10
C ALA A 156 -11.91 -7.55 5.64
N GLU A 157 -13.08 -8.20 5.80
CA GLU A 157 -14.38 -7.52 5.78
C GLU A 157 -14.60 -6.89 7.15
N MET A 158 -14.89 -5.59 7.16
CA MET A 158 -15.23 -4.86 8.36
C MET A 158 -16.76 -4.90 8.63
N ASP A 159 -17.17 -4.61 9.86
CA ASP A 159 -18.59 -4.63 10.25
C ASP A 159 -19.44 -3.58 9.51
N ASN A 160 -18.82 -2.50 9.04
CA ASN A 160 -19.43 -1.49 8.16
C ASN A 160 -19.49 -1.91 6.68
N ARG A 161 -19.13 -3.15 6.34
CA ARG A 161 -19.10 -3.73 4.99
C ARG A 161 -18.02 -3.18 4.04
N THR A 162 -17.06 -2.42 4.55
CA THR A 162 -15.85 -2.09 3.78
C THR A 162 -14.82 -3.21 3.90
N THR A 163 -13.86 -3.25 3.00
CA THR A 163 -12.63 -4.03 3.15
C THR A 163 -11.54 -3.19 3.80
N HIS A 164 -10.60 -3.87 4.46
CA HIS A 164 -9.40 -3.25 4.98
C HIS A 164 -8.25 -4.26 5.00
N ALA A 165 -7.06 -3.78 4.62
CA ALA A 165 -5.84 -4.59 4.63
C ALA A 165 -4.99 -4.28 5.86
N LEU A 166 -4.41 -5.32 6.43
CA LEU A 166 -3.51 -5.25 7.58
C LEU A 166 -2.52 -6.42 7.55
N VAL A 167 -1.54 -6.41 8.43
CA VAL A 167 -0.60 -7.53 8.58
C VAL A 167 -0.81 -8.21 9.93
N ILE A 168 -0.78 -9.54 9.92
CA ILE A 168 -0.77 -10.34 11.14
C ILE A 168 0.51 -11.16 11.23
N THR A 169 0.95 -11.45 12.44
CA THR A 169 2.03 -12.41 12.71
C THR A 169 1.95 -12.99 14.11
N GLU A 170 2.79 -13.99 14.38
CA GLU A 170 3.01 -14.55 15.72
C GLU A 170 4.50 -14.56 16.05
N HIS A 171 4.88 -13.87 17.11
CA HIS A 171 6.24 -13.81 17.63
C HIS A 171 6.26 -14.01 19.15
N ASN A 172 7.16 -14.84 19.66
CA ASN A 172 7.32 -15.14 21.10
C ASN A 172 6.00 -15.50 21.80
N GLY A 173 5.13 -16.27 21.13
CA GLY A 173 3.84 -16.72 21.67
C GLY A 173 2.76 -15.64 21.75
N LYS A 174 3.01 -14.46 21.18
CA LYS A 174 2.02 -13.39 21.06
C LYS A 174 1.57 -13.28 19.63
N PHE A 175 0.29 -13.07 19.43
CA PHE A 175 -0.31 -12.66 18.16
C PHE A 175 -0.28 -11.14 18.04
N PHE A 176 0.03 -10.63 16.85
CA PHE A 176 0.08 -9.20 16.54
C PHE A 176 -0.82 -8.87 15.35
N ILE A 177 -1.44 -7.70 15.40
CA ILE A 177 -1.98 -7.00 14.24
C ILE A 177 -1.15 -5.74 14.05
N PHE A 178 -0.63 -5.56 12.83
CA PHE A 178 0.06 -4.36 12.39
C PHE A 178 -0.74 -3.68 11.28
N ASP A 179 -1.16 -2.46 11.55
CA ASP A 179 -1.91 -1.63 10.61
C ASP A 179 -1.23 -0.27 10.47
N ALA A 180 -0.33 -0.15 9.50
CA ALA A 180 0.44 1.07 9.31
C ALA A 180 -0.35 2.20 8.60
N THR A 181 -1.64 2.00 8.30
CA THR A 181 -2.54 3.06 7.81
C THR A 181 -3.01 3.98 8.94
N GLN A 182 -2.83 3.57 10.18
CA GLN A 182 -3.14 4.35 11.38
C GLN A 182 -1.97 4.33 12.37
N LYS A 183 -1.81 5.42 13.13
CA LYS A 183 -0.76 5.51 14.15
C LYS A 183 -1.15 4.70 15.38
N HIS A 184 -0.37 3.68 15.68
CA HIS A 184 -0.48 2.89 16.91
C HIS A 184 0.88 2.37 17.34
N LYS A 185 0.99 1.98 18.62
CA LYS A 185 2.19 1.32 19.14
C LYS A 185 2.11 -0.18 18.88
N ILE A 186 3.27 -0.83 18.76
CA ILE A 186 3.37 -2.28 18.54
C ILE A 186 2.56 -3.12 19.54
N ASN A 187 2.43 -2.66 20.79
CA ASN A 187 1.74 -3.37 21.86
C ASN A 187 0.23 -3.10 21.93
N ASP A 188 -0.30 -2.16 21.16
CA ASP A 188 -1.73 -1.82 21.22
C ASP A 188 -2.59 -3.00 20.74
N PHE A 189 -2.10 -3.71 19.73
CA PHE A 189 -2.76 -4.87 19.15
C PHE A 189 -1.87 -6.12 19.21
N SER A 190 -1.44 -6.47 20.43
CA SER A 190 -0.65 -7.69 20.70
C SER A 190 -1.21 -8.48 21.89
N GLY A 191 -0.96 -9.80 21.92
CA GLY A 191 -1.37 -10.69 23.00
C GLY A 191 -2.01 -11.98 22.52
N ASP A 192 -3.04 -12.47 23.23
CA ASP A 192 -3.82 -13.59 22.71
C ASP A 192 -4.65 -13.20 21.50
N LYS A 193 -4.79 -14.11 20.55
CA LYS A 193 -5.42 -13.83 19.26
C LYS A 193 -6.86 -13.34 19.37
N ALA A 194 -7.67 -13.97 20.22
CA ALA A 194 -9.08 -13.62 20.38
C ALA A 194 -9.24 -12.21 20.99
N GLY A 195 -8.44 -11.90 22.00
CA GLY A 195 -8.41 -10.59 22.64
C GLY A 195 -7.93 -9.49 21.68
N VAL A 196 -6.90 -9.76 20.87
CA VAL A 196 -6.39 -8.79 19.88
C VAL A 196 -7.43 -8.52 18.81
N LEU A 197 -8.04 -9.55 18.21
CA LEU A 197 -9.08 -9.40 17.20
C LEU A 197 -10.30 -8.64 17.73
N SER A 198 -10.68 -8.87 19.01
CA SER A 198 -11.82 -8.17 19.62
C SER A 198 -11.55 -6.68 19.89
N ARG A 199 -10.30 -6.31 20.17
CA ARG A 199 -9.90 -4.91 20.46
C ARG A 199 -9.61 -4.10 19.21
N TYR A 200 -9.16 -4.79 18.15
CA TYR A 200 -8.77 -4.09 16.93
C TYR A 200 -9.97 -3.35 16.31
N SER A 201 -9.72 -2.13 15.90
CA SER A 201 -10.65 -1.35 15.10
C SER A 201 -9.91 -0.40 14.16
N PHE A 202 -10.48 -0.17 13.00
CA PHE A 202 -10.03 0.82 12.04
C PHE A 202 -11.16 1.84 11.82
N ARG A 203 -10.90 3.11 12.15
CA ARG A 203 -11.90 4.19 12.07
C ARG A 203 -13.23 3.86 12.75
N GLY A 204 -13.17 3.13 13.87
CA GLY A 204 -14.35 2.73 14.65
C GLY A 204 -15.04 1.45 14.16
N SER A 205 -14.65 0.88 13.03
CA SER A 205 -15.16 -0.40 12.52
C SER A 205 -14.28 -1.57 12.98
N ARG A 206 -14.90 -2.71 13.27
CA ARG A 206 -14.22 -3.93 13.73
C ARG A 206 -14.14 -4.96 12.60
N ILE A 207 -13.18 -5.87 12.72
CA ILE A 207 -13.07 -7.02 11.82
C ILE A 207 -14.30 -7.91 12.02
N LYS A 208 -15.04 -8.16 10.94
CA LYS A 208 -16.15 -9.11 10.90
C LYS A 208 -15.66 -10.51 10.54
N ARG A 209 -14.83 -10.60 9.50
CA ARG A 209 -14.16 -11.85 9.07
C ARG A 209 -12.97 -11.52 8.18
N PHE A 210 -12.06 -12.48 8.07
CA PHE A 210 -11.04 -12.46 7.05
C PHE A 210 -11.64 -12.95 5.72
N LEU A 211 -11.28 -12.30 4.62
CA LEU A 211 -11.65 -12.73 3.27
C LEU A 211 -10.57 -13.64 2.69
N TYR A 212 -9.33 -13.18 2.75
CA TYR A 212 -8.16 -13.98 2.41
C TYR A 212 -6.93 -13.41 3.11
N LYS A 213 -5.89 -14.22 3.20
CA LYS A 213 -4.58 -13.82 3.67
C LYS A 213 -3.50 -14.42 2.79
N PHE A 214 -2.37 -13.78 2.72
CA PHE A 214 -1.24 -14.24 1.92
C PHE A 214 0.09 -13.69 2.42
N ASN A 215 1.13 -14.37 2.00
CA ASN A 215 2.49 -13.88 2.00
C ASN A 215 3.23 -14.51 0.80
N ARG A 216 4.54 -14.31 0.70
CA ARG A 216 5.35 -14.89 -0.39
C ARG A 216 5.17 -16.41 -0.54
N ASN A 217 4.95 -17.13 0.56
CA ASN A 217 4.92 -18.59 0.60
C ASN A 217 3.51 -19.16 0.49
N ASN A 218 2.53 -18.50 1.09
CA ASN A 218 1.18 -19.03 1.30
C ASN A 218 0.09 -18.09 0.78
N TYR A 219 -1.05 -18.68 0.46
CA TYR A 219 -2.33 -18.00 0.21
C TYR A 219 -3.45 -18.83 0.80
N GLU A 220 -4.35 -18.22 1.53
CA GLU A 220 -5.52 -18.87 2.12
C GLU A 220 -6.74 -17.96 1.94
N GLN A 221 -7.82 -18.52 1.39
CA GLN A 221 -9.11 -17.84 1.21
C GLN A 221 -10.13 -18.41 2.18
N PHE A 222 -10.88 -17.54 2.84
CA PHE A 222 -11.94 -17.90 3.78
C PHE A 222 -13.30 -17.73 3.08
N MET A 223 -14.14 -18.75 3.19
CA MET A 223 -15.51 -18.75 2.62
C MET A 223 -16.54 -18.24 3.63
#